data_7c17a6f710266e4df81c5fbfe9c8bb2d
#
_entry.id   7c17a6f710266e4df81c5fbfe9c8bb2d
#
_cell.length_a   1.000
_cell.length_b   1.000
_cell.length_c   1.000
_cell.angle_alpha   90.00
_cell.angle_beta   90.00
_cell.angle_gamma   90.00
#
_symmetry.space_group_name_H-M   'P 1'
#
loop_
_entity.id
_entity.type
_entity.pdbx_description
1 polymer ?
#
loop_
_entity_poly.entity_id
_entity_poly.type
_entity_poly.pdbx_seq_one_letter_code
_entity_poly.pdbx_strand_id
1 'polypeptide(L)'
;MLFRSVDLPDAYLSVTEALRAGGFDNNARVEIKWIVSDECENAENAKSQLSDVDAICVPGGFGVRGIEGKVGALKFARENKIPTLGLCLGLQCMVIETARNLAGISQANSAEFDPDTKDPVISTMASQEDIVAGKGDMGGTMRLGLYKAILDKNSIVAEVYGSTEISERHRHRYEVNNSYRDRISAAGLKFSGLSPDAHLVEFVELPRDVHPYYVGTQAHPEFLSRPTRPHPLFAGLIKAALSAK
;
A
#
# COMPACT_ATOMS: atom_id res chain seq x y z
N MET A 1 0.85 11.34 -8.44
CA MET A 1 -0.35 11.74 -7.69
C MET A 1 -0.33 11.19 -6.29
N LEU A 2 -0.89 11.89 -5.30
CA LEU A 2 -0.95 11.49 -3.89
C LEU A 2 -2.37 11.61 -3.35
N PHE A 3 -2.92 10.51 -2.84
CA PHE A 3 -4.23 10.51 -2.20
C PHE A 3 -4.17 11.11 -0.79
N ARG A 4 -5.22 11.81 -0.39
CA ARG A 4 -5.40 12.29 0.99
C ARG A 4 -6.81 11.98 1.49
N SER A 5 -6.91 11.58 2.75
CA SER A 5 -8.18 11.41 3.46
C SER A 5 -8.50 12.58 4.38
N VAL A 6 -7.55 13.50 4.57
CA VAL A 6 -7.71 14.71 5.41
C VAL A 6 -7.11 15.92 4.70
N ASP A 7 -7.68 17.09 4.93
CA ASP A 7 -7.15 18.36 4.39
C ASP A 7 -6.07 18.94 5.31
N LEU A 8 -5.00 18.16 5.48
CA LEU A 8 -3.83 18.52 6.29
C LEU A 8 -2.56 18.11 5.52
N PRO A 9 -2.03 18.97 4.62
CA PRO A 9 -0.86 18.63 3.79
C PRO A 9 0.36 18.19 4.59
N ASP A 10 0.57 18.72 5.79
CA ASP A 10 1.69 18.40 6.66
C ASP A 10 1.71 16.93 7.10
N ALA A 11 0.53 16.28 7.18
CA ALA A 11 0.43 14.85 7.50
C ALA A 11 1.14 13.96 6.46
N TYR A 12 1.33 14.47 5.24
CA TYR A 12 1.90 13.73 4.11
C TYR A 12 3.27 14.27 3.67
N LEU A 13 3.88 15.18 4.43
CA LEU A 13 5.15 15.81 4.07
C LEU A 13 6.25 14.79 3.77
N SER A 14 6.42 13.77 4.61
CA SER A 14 7.42 12.73 4.40
C SER A 14 7.21 11.97 3.09
N VAL A 15 5.95 11.71 2.70
CA VAL A 15 5.62 11.03 1.44
C VAL A 15 5.92 11.94 0.24
N THR A 16 5.58 13.22 0.30
CA THR A 16 5.88 14.17 -0.77
C THR A 16 7.37 14.33 -0.99
N GLU A 17 8.14 14.44 0.09
CA GLU A 17 9.61 14.53 0.00
C GLU A 17 10.24 13.22 -0.51
N ALA A 18 9.69 12.06 -0.15
CA ALA A 18 10.14 10.78 -0.67
C ALA A 18 9.86 10.62 -2.18
N LEU A 19 8.69 11.09 -2.66
CA LEU A 19 8.37 11.13 -4.08
C LEU A 19 9.31 12.05 -4.86
N ARG A 20 9.60 13.25 -4.34
CA ARG A 20 10.57 14.19 -4.93
C ARG A 20 11.98 13.60 -4.97
N ALA A 21 12.41 12.95 -3.88
CA ALA A 21 13.70 12.27 -3.83
C ALA A 21 13.80 11.16 -4.89
N GLY A 22 12.74 10.36 -5.08
CA GLY A 22 12.65 9.38 -6.16
C GLY A 22 12.74 10.03 -7.55
N GLY A 23 12.23 11.25 -7.70
CA GLY A 23 12.40 12.07 -8.91
C GLY A 23 13.88 12.43 -9.15
N PHE A 24 14.60 12.85 -8.11
CA PHE A 24 16.03 13.20 -8.24
C PHE A 24 16.87 12.01 -8.71
N ASP A 25 16.59 10.80 -8.19
CA ASP A 25 17.27 9.56 -8.60
C ASP A 25 17.05 9.22 -10.07
N ASN A 26 15.93 9.63 -10.63
CA ASN A 26 15.55 9.37 -12.02
C ASN A 26 15.72 10.60 -12.95
N ASN A 27 16.39 11.65 -12.49
CA ASN A 27 16.55 12.91 -13.23
C ASN A 27 15.20 13.50 -13.73
N ALA A 28 14.16 13.36 -12.93
CA ALA A 28 12.81 13.79 -13.23
C ALA A 28 12.25 14.77 -12.20
N ARG A 29 11.50 15.76 -12.68
CA ARG A 29 10.72 16.63 -11.80
C ARG A 29 9.38 15.98 -11.49
N VAL A 30 9.09 15.81 -10.20
CA VAL A 30 7.81 15.27 -9.73
C VAL A 30 6.87 16.41 -9.39
N GLU A 31 5.75 16.47 -10.08
CA GLU A 31 4.61 17.33 -9.74
C GLU A 31 3.55 16.52 -9.02
N ILE A 32 3.11 17.01 -7.84
CA ILE A 32 2.16 16.30 -6.99
C ILE A 32 0.78 16.88 -7.17
N LYS A 33 -0.11 16.09 -7.78
CA LYS A 33 -1.55 16.35 -7.83
C LYS A 33 -2.18 15.70 -6.60
N TRP A 34 -2.81 16.50 -5.75
CA TRP A 34 -3.55 16.02 -4.58
C TRP A 34 -4.97 15.64 -4.96
N ILE A 35 -5.42 14.47 -4.52
CA ILE A 35 -6.79 14.02 -4.72
C ILE A 35 -7.41 13.63 -3.39
N VAL A 36 -8.60 14.13 -3.14
CA VAL A 36 -9.44 13.71 -2.00
C VAL A 36 -9.98 12.32 -2.32
N SER A 37 -9.76 11.37 -1.41
CA SER A 37 -10.10 9.97 -1.66
C SER A 37 -11.57 9.77 -2.04
N ASP A 38 -12.49 10.47 -1.36
CA ASP A 38 -13.93 10.37 -1.58
C ASP A 38 -14.35 10.72 -3.02
N GLU A 39 -13.50 11.46 -3.76
CA GLU A 39 -13.73 11.79 -5.17
C GLU A 39 -13.43 10.63 -6.14
N CYS A 40 -13.07 9.44 -5.66
CA CYS A 40 -12.75 8.27 -6.49
C CYS A 40 -13.60 7.03 -6.17
N GLU A 41 -14.72 7.17 -5.47
CA GLU A 41 -15.54 6.03 -5.02
C GLU A 41 -16.20 5.25 -6.16
N ASN A 42 -16.40 5.86 -7.30
CA ASN A 42 -16.96 5.20 -8.49
C ASN A 42 -16.04 5.33 -9.70
N ALA A 43 -16.26 4.48 -10.71
CA ALA A 43 -15.39 4.37 -11.87
C ALA A 43 -15.31 5.67 -12.71
N GLU A 44 -16.41 6.42 -12.83
CA GLU A 44 -16.47 7.68 -13.61
C GLU A 44 -15.63 8.76 -12.91
N ASN A 45 -15.82 8.92 -11.62
CA ASN A 45 -15.09 9.87 -10.80
C ASN A 45 -13.60 9.51 -10.75
N ALA A 46 -13.25 8.22 -10.53
CA ALA A 46 -11.87 7.76 -10.58
C ALA A 46 -11.23 8.09 -11.94
N LYS A 47 -11.90 7.83 -13.05
CA LYS A 47 -11.41 8.18 -14.38
C LYS A 47 -11.19 9.68 -14.53
N SER A 48 -12.14 10.51 -14.10
CA SER A 48 -12.03 11.98 -14.18
C SER A 48 -10.82 12.51 -13.42
N GLN A 49 -10.53 11.95 -12.24
CA GLN A 49 -9.44 12.40 -11.38
C GLN A 49 -8.06 11.85 -11.80
N LEU A 50 -8.01 10.67 -12.43
CA LEU A 50 -6.80 9.86 -12.57
C LEU A 50 -6.29 9.71 -14.00
N SER A 51 -7.06 10.12 -15.02
CA SER A 51 -6.69 9.88 -16.42
C SER A 51 -5.47 10.68 -16.90
N ASP A 52 -5.08 11.72 -16.17
CA ASP A 52 -3.98 12.64 -16.51
C ASP A 52 -2.71 12.44 -15.65
N VAL A 53 -2.64 11.36 -14.87
CA VAL A 53 -1.52 11.12 -13.97
C VAL A 53 -0.62 9.98 -14.44
N ASP A 54 0.69 10.13 -14.26
CA ASP A 54 1.69 9.14 -14.67
C ASP A 54 1.91 8.04 -13.63
N ALA A 55 1.59 8.31 -12.37
CA ALA A 55 1.73 7.37 -11.26
C ALA A 55 0.80 7.72 -10.09
N ILE A 56 0.53 6.74 -9.25
CA ILE A 56 -0.34 6.87 -8.09
C ILE A 56 0.42 6.44 -6.83
N CYS A 57 0.33 7.25 -5.77
CA CYS A 57 0.78 6.87 -4.43
C CYS A 57 -0.41 6.93 -3.47
N VAL A 58 -0.74 5.80 -2.85
CA VAL A 58 -1.78 5.71 -1.81
C VAL A 58 -1.08 5.65 -0.46
N PRO A 59 -1.10 6.74 0.32
CA PRO A 59 -0.37 6.82 1.58
C PRO A 59 -1.01 6.02 2.70
N GLY A 60 -0.28 5.91 3.81
CA GLY A 60 -0.79 5.43 5.07
C GLY A 60 -1.89 6.32 5.65
N GLY A 61 -2.60 5.81 6.62
CA GLY A 61 -3.67 6.50 7.34
C GLY A 61 -4.33 5.59 8.35
N PHE A 62 -5.33 6.11 9.05
CA PHE A 62 -6.12 5.40 10.04
C PHE A 62 -7.61 5.75 9.87
N GLY A 63 -8.48 4.83 10.30
CA GLY A 63 -9.93 5.02 10.30
C GLY A 63 -10.59 4.87 8.93
N VAL A 64 -11.90 5.04 8.92
CA VAL A 64 -12.79 4.66 7.81
C VAL A 64 -12.87 5.67 6.67
N ARG A 65 -12.41 6.90 6.87
CA ARG A 65 -12.60 7.97 5.90
C ARG A 65 -11.82 7.72 4.60
N GLY A 66 -12.50 7.83 3.48
CA GLY A 66 -11.92 7.77 2.14
C GLY A 66 -11.41 6.38 1.71
N ILE A 67 -11.82 5.30 2.41
CA ILE A 67 -11.38 3.94 2.08
C ILE A 67 -11.94 3.50 0.74
N GLU A 68 -13.23 3.65 0.52
CA GLU A 68 -13.88 3.23 -0.73
C GLU A 68 -13.30 3.99 -1.94
N GLY A 69 -13.00 5.27 -1.78
CA GLY A 69 -12.33 6.03 -2.83
C GLY A 69 -10.90 5.57 -3.11
N LYS A 70 -10.14 5.14 -2.08
CA LYS A 70 -8.82 4.51 -2.30
C LYS A 70 -8.95 3.18 -3.04
N VAL A 71 -9.93 2.35 -2.68
CA VAL A 71 -10.22 1.08 -3.36
C VAL A 71 -10.64 1.33 -4.82
N GLY A 72 -11.51 2.32 -5.07
CA GLY A 72 -11.91 2.74 -6.42
C GLY A 72 -10.74 3.23 -7.27
N ALA A 73 -9.87 4.05 -6.69
CA ALA A 73 -8.65 4.53 -7.34
C ALA A 73 -7.66 3.40 -7.66
N LEU A 74 -7.47 2.46 -6.74
CA LEU A 74 -6.61 1.29 -6.93
C LEU A 74 -7.14 0.37 -8.02
N LYS A 75 -8.46 0.16 -8.09
CA LYS A 75 -9.11 -0.56 -9.19
C LYS A 75 -8.83 0.10 -10.53
N PHE A 76 -9.06 1.42 -10.63
CA PHE A 76 -8.78 2.18 -11.84
C PHE A 76 -7.31 2.08 -12.25
N ALA A 77 -6.39 2.25 -11.30
CA ALA A 77 -4.96 2.14 -11.54
C ALA A 77 -4.55 0.76 -12.06
N ARG A 78 -5.04 -0.31 -11.45
CA ARG A 78 -4.78 -1.68 -11.88
C ARG A 78 -5.30 -1.96 -13.29
N GLU A 79 -6.54 -1.58 -13.58
CA GLU A 79 -7.17 -1.81 -14.89
C GLU A 79 -6.52 -1.00 -16.01
N ASN A 80 -6.00 0.18 -15.71
CA ASN A 80 -5.34 1.07 -16.68
C ASN A 80 -3.80 1.00 -16.62
N LYS A 81 -3.23 0.07 -15.86
CA LYS A 81 -1.78 -0.16 -15.72
C LYS A 81 -0.98 1.09 -15.32
N ILE A 82 -1.57 1.95 -14.51
CA ILE A 82 -0.90 3.14 -13.98
C ILE A 82 0.03 2.72 -12.83
N PRO A 83 1.35 2.97 -12.91
CA PRO A 83 2.28 2.65 -11.84
C PRO A 83 1.78 3.11 -10.47
N THR A 84 1.73 2.20 -9.51
CA THR A 84 1.06 2.44 -8.22
C THR A 84 1.89 1.92 -7.05
N LEU A 85 2.00 2.75 -6.01
CA LEU A 85 2.63 2.42 -4.72
C LEU A 85 1.63 2.62 -3.58
N GLY A 86 1.36 1.57 -2.82
CA GLY A 86 0.55 1.60 -1.60
C GLY A 86 1.40 1.51 -0.34
N LEU A 87 1.20 2.44 0.60
CA LEU A 87 1.95 2.52 1.85
C LEU A 87 1.02 2.22 3.03
N CYS A 88 1.38 1.26 3.89
CA CYS A 88 0.65 0.89 5.09
C CYS A 88 -0.85 0.62 4.77
N LEU A 89 -1.75 1.54 5.09
CA LEU A 89 -3.15 1.48 4.69
C LEU A 89 -3.34 1.31 3.17
N GLY A 90 -2.44 1.87 2.36
CA GLY A 90 -2.45 1.69 0.90
C GLY A 90 -2.28 0.23 0.48
N LEU A 91 -1.39 -0.54 1.11
CA LEU A 91 -1.29 -2.00 0.92
C LEU A 91 -2.59 -2.69 1.30
N GLN A 92 -3.17 -2.34 2.45
CA GLN A 92 -4.42 -2.95 2.93
C GLN A 92 -5.58 -2.70 1.95
N CYS A 93 -5.67 -1.48 1.40
CA CYS A 93 -6.65 -1.18 0.34
C CYS A 93 -6.39 -1.97 -0.94
N MET A 94 -5.12 -2.25 -1.32
CA MET A 94 -4.79 -3.12 -2.47
C MET A 94 -5.28 -4.55 -2.24
N VAL A 95 -5.11 -5.07 -1.03
CA VAL A 95 -5.61 -6.40 -0.64
C VAL A 95 -7.13 -6.46 -0.70
N ILE A 96 -7.82 -5.45 -0.16
CA ILE A 96 -9.30 -5.35 -0.19
C ILE A 96 -9.79 -5.24 -1.64
N GLU A 97 -9.17 -4.41 -2.47
CA GLU A 97 -9.51 -4.25 -3.89
C GLU A 97 -9.40 -5.58 -4.64
N THR A 98 -8.27 -6.27 -4.50
CA THR A 98 -8.06 -7.57 -5.14
C THR A 98 -9.04 -8.61 -4.63
N ALA A 99 -9.29 -8.66 -3.33
CA ALA A 99 -10.23 -9.59 -2.72
C ALA A 99 -11.65 -9.41 -3.29
N ARG A 100 -12.11 -8.17 -3.39
CA ARG A 100 -13.46 -7.85 -3.92
C ARG A 100 -13.58 -8.09 -5.41
N ASN A 101 -12.65 -7.59 -6.20
CA ASN A 101 -12.79 -7.51 -7.66
C ASN A 101 -12.17 -8.70 -8.42
N LEU A 102 -11.22 -9.42 -7.85
CA LEU A 102 -10.54 -10.54 -8.50
C LEU A 102 -10.77 -11.88 -7.79
N ALA A 103 -10.73 -11.93 -6.45
CA ALA A 103 -10.88 -13.16 -5.68
C ALA A 103 -12.35 -13.54 -5.40
N GLY A 104 -13.33 -12.72 -5.82
CA GLY A 104 -14.76 -12.98 -5.62
C GLY A 104 -15.20 -12.92 -4.15
N ILE A 105 -14.50 -12.17 -3.30
CA ILE A 105 -14.84 -11.92 -1.89
C ILE A 105 -15.51 -10.55 -1.81
N SER A 106 -16.75 -10.45 -2.28
CA SER A 106 -17.44 -9.16 -2.50
C SER A 106 -17.60 -8.31 -1.24
N GLN A 107 -17.61 -8.92 -0.05
CA GLN A 107 -17.73 -8.23 1.25
C GLN A 107 -16.38 -8.08 1.97
N ALA A 108 -15.25 -8.34 1.28
CA ALA A 108 -13.92 -8.19 1.85
C ALA A 108 -13.73 -6.78 2.43
N ASN A 109 -13.29 -6.70 3.68
CA ASN A 109 -13.09 -5.45 4.39
C ASN A 109 -11.99 -5.58 5.44
N SER A 110 -11.71 -4.50 6.14
CA SER A 110 -10.85 -4.47 7.32
C SER A 110 -11.71 -4.46 8.58
N ALA A 111 -11.32 -5.26 9.58
CA ALA A 111 -11.91 -5.19 10.91
C ALA A 111 -11.66 -3.84 11.62
N GLU A 112 -10.75 -2.99 11.11
CA GLU A 112 -10.60 -1.61 11.55
C GLU A 112 -11.77 -0.74 11.12
N PHE A 113 -12.30 -0.97 9.91
CA PHE A 113 -13.34 -0.14 9.30
C PHE A 113 -14.74 -0.64 9.63
N ASP A 114 -14.88 -1.96 9.72
CA ASP A 114 -16.11 -2.66 10.03
C ASP A 114 -15.76 -3.89 10.90
N PRO A 115 -15.89 -3.75 12.24
CA PRO A 115 -15.60 -4.85 13.17
C PRO A 115 -16.51 -6.07 12.97
N ASP A 116 -17.69 -5.88 12.39
CA ASP A 116 -18.68 -6.94 12.13
C ASP A 116 -18.59 -7.51 10.71
N THR A 117 -17.58 -7.13 9.93
CA THR A 117 -17.41 -7.62 8.56
C THR A 117 -17.32 -9.14 8.51
N LYS A 118 -18.04 -9.74 7.53
CA LYS A 118 -18.03 -11.20 7.33
C LYS A 118 -16.73 -11.72 6.76
N ASP A 119 -16.03 -10.89 5.99
CA ASP A 119 -14.78 -11.23 5.31
C ASP A 119 -13.67 -10.28 5.72
N PRO A 120 -13.13 -10.40 6.96
CA PRO A 120 -12.05 -9.54 7.45
C PRO A 120 -10.71 -9.94 6.82
N VAL A 121 -10.50 -9.55 5.55
CA VAL A 121 -9.22 -9.80 4.84
C VAL A 121 -8.06 -9.02 5.45
N ILE A 122 -8.37 -7.97 6.19
CA ILE A 122 -7.45 -7.24 7.08
C ILE A 122 -8.01 -7.36 8.50
N SER A 123 -7.19 -7.84 9.44
CA SER A 123 -7.58 -8.08 10.83
C SER A 123 -6.48 -7.66 11.81
N THR A 124 -6.80 -7.66 13.09
CA THR A 124 -5.79 -7.45 14.13
C THR A 124 -4.81 -8.62 14.17
N MET A 125 -3.58 -8.35 14.58
CA MET A 125 -2.66 -9.42 14.97
C MET A 125 -3.22 -10.20 16.15
N ALA A 126 -3.10 -11.53 16.14
CA ALA A 126 -3.62 -12.40 17.22
C ALA A 126 -3.15 -11.99 18.63
N SER A 127 -1.91 -11.47 18.73
CA SER A 127 -1.37 -10.92 19.99
C SER A 127 -2.05 -9.63 20.48
N GLN A 128 -2.94 -9.03 19.70
CA GLN A 128 -3.60 -7.75 19.99
C GLN A 128 -5.13 -7.84 20.06
N GLU A 129 -5.72 -9.03 19.81
CA GLU A 129 -7.17 -9.22 19.81
C GLU A 129 -7.82 -8.82 21.14
N ASP A 130 -7.22 -9.21 22.26
CA ASP A 130 -7.72 -8.87 23.61
C ASP A 130 -7.67 -7.36 23.90
N ILE A 131 -6.76 -6.65 23.29
CA ILE A 131 -6.52 -5.22 23.53
C ILE A 131 -7.43 -4.37 22.67
N VAL A 132 -7.64 -4.75 21.42
CA VAL A 132 -8.63 -4.12 20.52
C VAL A 132 -10.04 -4.33 21.08
N ALA A 133 -10.30 -5.47 21.76
CA ALA A 133 -11.53 -5.73 22.50
C ALA A 133 -11.69 -4.91 23.80
N GLY A 134 -10.82 -3.94 24.07
CA GLY A 134 -10.89 -3.06 25.24
C GLY A 134 -10.39 -3.65 26.56
N LYS A 135 -9.69 -4.78 26.50
CA LYS A 135 -9.18 -5.50 27.69
C LYS A 135 -7.75 -5.13 28.09
N GLY A 136 -7.14 -4.11 27.45
CA GLY A 136 -5.76 -3.69 27.72
C GLY A 136 -5.43 -2.28 27.25
N ASP A 137 -4.18 -1.85 27.53
CA ASP A 137 -3.69 -0.52 27.18
C ASP A 137 -3.38 -0.44 25.67
N MET A 138 -4.10 0.43 24.95
CA MET A 138 -3.96 0.66 23.51
C MET A 138 -2.58 1.21 23.10
N GLY A 139 -1.83 1.80 24.01
CA GLY A 139 -0.54 2.45 23.70
C GLY A 139 0.59 1.50 23.33
N GLY A 140 0.60 0.27 23.89
CA GLY A 140 1.69 -0.72 23.73
C GLY A 140 1.51 -1.74 22.60
N THR A 141 0.45 -1.66 21.81
CA THR A 141 0.03 -2.74 20.90
C THR A 141 0.33 -2.51 19.44
N MET A 142 0.84 -1.35 19.10
CA MET A 142 1.21 -1.00 17.74
C MET A 142 2.53 -1.68 17.37
N ARG A 143 2.59 -2.31 16.19
CA ARG A 143 3.88 -2.70 15.59
C ARG A 143 4.60 -1.42 15.19
N LEU A 144 5.56 -1.01 16.00
CA LEU A 144 6.25 0.25 15.93
C LEU A 144 7.76 0.05 15.87
N GLY A 145 8.43 0.62 14.88
CA GLY A 145 9.89 0.57 14.75
C GLY A 145 10.37 -0.15 13.52
N LEU A 146 11.63 -0.59 13.53
CA LEU A 146 12.31 -1.22 12.41
C LEU A 146 12.15 -2.75 12.49
N TYR A 147 11.61 -3.37 11.44
CA TYR A 147 11.41 -4.81 11.34
C TYR A 147 11.99 -5.35 10.05
N LYS A 148 12.51 -6.59 10.11
CA LYS A 148 13.03 -7.31 8.95
C LYS A 148 11.91 -7.86 8.09
N ALA A 149 12.15 -7.89 6.78
CA ALA A 149 11.34 -8.61 5.80
C ALA A 149 12.23 -9.47 4.90
N ILE A 150 11.72 -10.64 4.53
CA ILE A 150 12.31 -11.55 3.54
C ILE A 150 11.49 -11.44 2.26
N LEU A 151 12.16 -11.11 1.17
CA LEU A 151 11.55 -10.87 -0.14
C LEU A 151 11.68 -12.08 -1.05
N ASP A 152 10.67 -12.32 -1.86
CA ASP A 152 10.77 -13.27 -2.98
C ASP A 152 11.81 -12.72 -3.98
N LYS A 153 12.84 -13.52 -4.28
CA LYS A 153 13.93 -13.16 -5.20
C LYS A 153 13.47 -12.77 -6.60
N ASN A 154 12.30 -13.23 -7.03
CA ASN A 154 11.71 -12.95 -8.34
C ASN A 154 10.62 -11.87 -8.28
N SER A 155 10.62 -11.05 -7.22
CA SER A 155 9.68 -9.95 -7.04
C SER A 155 10.20 -8.63 -7.59
N ILE A 156 9.27 -7.73 -7.94
CA ILE A 156 9.59 -6.33 -8.25
C ILE A 156 10.26 -5.67 -7.04
N VAL A 157 9.77 -6.00 -5.84
CA VAL A 157 10.31 -5.45 -4.59
C VAL A 157 11.78 -5.85 -4.42
N ALA A 158 12.15 -7.13 -4.56
CA ALA A 158 13.54 -7.55 -4.46
C ALA A 158 14.43 -6.91 -5.55
N GLU A 159 13.90 -6.74 -6.76
CA GLU A 159 14.60 -6.04 -7.85
C GLU A 159 14.96 -4.59 -7.47
N VAL A 160 13.98 -3.80 -6.98
CA VAL A 160 14.22 -2.38 -6.68
C VAL A 160 15.08 -2.17 -5.44
N TYR A 161 15.01 -3.07 -4.45
CA TYR A 161 15.91 -3.01 -3.29
C TYR A 161 17.32 -3.55 -3.59
N GLY A 162 17.48 -4.39 -4.62
CA GLY A 162 18.73 -5.11 -4.89
C GLY A 162 19.11 -6.12 -3.81
N SER A 163 18.14 -6.58 -3.00
CA SER A 163 18.33 -7.49 -1.88
C SER A 163 17.05 -8.29 -1.61
N THR A 164 17.23 -9.48 -1.02
CA THR A 164 16.12 -10.32 -0.53
C THR A 164 15.90 -10.23 0.98
N GLU A 165 16.79 -9.54 1.70
CA GLU A 165 16.60 -9.21 3.11
C GLU A 165 16.69 -7.70 3.28
N ILE A 166 15.65 -7.12 3.89
CA ILE A 166 15.56 -5.69 4.12
C ILE A 166 15.02 -5.41 5.53
N SER A 167 15.03 -4.16 5.93
CA SER A 167 14.39 -3.71 7.17
C SER A 167 13.66 -2.40 6.92
N GLU A 168 12.40 -2.33 7.33
CA GLU A 168 11.53 -1.18 7.15
C GLU A 168 10.89 -0.72 8.45
N ARG A 169 10.50 0.55 8.50
CA ARG A 169 9.81 1.12 9.67
C ARG A 169 8.32 0.91 9.58
N HIS A 170 7.74 0.42 10.67
CA HIS A 170 6.31 0.11 10.79
C HIS A 170 5.63 1.01 11.82
N ARG A 171 4.32 1.23 11.60
CA ARG A 171 3.40 1.90 12.53
C ARG A 171 1.96 1.49 12.22
N HIS A 172 1.57 0.29 12.64
CA HIS A 172 0.22 -0.24 12.38
C HIS A 172 -0.20 -1.29 13.41
N ARG A 173 -1.50 -1.59 13.49
CA ARG A 173 -2.10 -2.63 14.33
C ARG A 173 -2.75 -3.74 13.50
N TYR A 174 -3.20 -3.40 12.30
CA TYR A 174 -3.93 -4.31 11.43
C TYR A 174 -3.00 -4.88 10.37
N GLU A 175 -3.25 -6.14 10.01
CA GLU A 175 -2.43 -6.95 9.10
C GLU A 175 -3.31 -7.71 8.12
N VAL A 176 -2.71 -8.19 7.05
CA VAL A 176 -3.37 -9.13 6.14
C VAL A 176 -3.73 -10.42 6.89
N ASN A 177 -4.99 -10.82 6.84
CA ASN A 177 -5.45 -12.04 7.46
C ASN A 177 -4.99 -13.27 6.65
N ASN A 178 -4.18 -14.11 7.29
CA ASN A 178 -3.57 -15.27 6.66
C ASN A 178 -4.58 -16.27 6.09
N SER A 179 -5.80 -16.33 6.66
CA SER A 179 -6.86 -17.24 6.17
C SER A 179 -7.32 -16.95 4.75
N TYR A 180 -7.06 -15.74 4.23
CA TYR A 180 -7.43 -15.32 2.88
C TYR A 180 -6.26 -15.32 1.89
N ARG A 181 -5.01 -15.53 2.35
CA ARG A 181 -3.82 -15.40 1.50
C ARG A 181 -3.85 -16.28 0.27
N ASP A 182 -4.19 -17.56 0.42
CA ASP A 182 -4.20 -18.51 -0.71
C ASP A 182 -5.21 -18.08 -1.77
N ARG A 183 -6.40 -17.66 -1.36
CA ARG A 183 -7.47 -17.23 -2.27
C ARG A 183 -7.10 -15.93 -3.00
N ILE A 184 -6.51 -14.97 -2.32
CA ILE A 184 -6.06 -13.70 -2.89
C ILE A 184 -4.86 -13.93 -3.82
N SER A 185 -3.92 -14.81 -3.42
CA SER A 185 -2.78 -15.19 -4.26
C SER A 185 -3.21 -15.88 -5.55
N ALA A 186 -4.18 -16.80 -5.46
CA ALA A 186 -4.76 -17.46 -6.65
C ALA A 186 -5.44 -16.46 -7.60
N ALA A 187 -5.89 -15.32 -7.11
CA ALA A 187 -6.44 -14.21 -7.90
C ALA A 187 -5.38 -13.30 -8.54
N GLY A 188 -4.07 -13.58 -8.30
CA GLY A 188 -2.95 -12.93 -8.96
C GLY A 188 -2.16 -11.92 -8.14
N LEU A 189 -2.60 -11.54 -6.93
CA LEU A 189 -1.81 -10.66 -6.07
C LEU A 189 -0.76 -11.48 -5.31
N LYS A 190 0.51 -11.27 -5.60
CA LYS A 190 1.62 -11.92 -4.90
C LYS A 190 1.88 -11.30 -3.54
N PHE A 191 2.12 -12.14 -2.53
CA PHE A 191 2.69 -11.75 -1.24
C PHE A 191 4.21 -11.86 -1.34
N SER A 192 4.83 -10.80 -1.86
CA SER A 192 6.23 -10.80 -2.31
C SER A 192 7.25 -10.52 -1.20
N GLY A 193 6.80 -10.18 0.00
CA GLY A 193 7.65 -10.03 1.17
C GLY A 193 6.91 -10.40 2.44
N LEU A 194 7.59 -11.14 3.31
CA LEU A 194 7.04 -11.66 4.57
C LEU A 194 7.98 -11.35 5.73
N SER A 195 7.45 -11.36 6.95
CA SER A 195 8.27 -11.40 8.17
C SER A 195 9.19 -12.64 8.17
N PRO A 196 10.31 -12.65 8.93
CA PRO A 196 11.25 -13.78 8.94
C PRO A 196 10.63 -15.13 9.31
N ASP A 197 9.56 -15.13 10.10
CA ASP A 197 8.77 -16.32 10.45
C ASP A 197 7.68 -16.65 9.42
N ALA A 198 7.61 -15.90 8.32
CA ALA A 198 6.62 -15.99 7.25
C ALA A 198 5.16 -15.77 7.70
N HIS A 199 4.94 -15.25 8.90
CA HIS A 199 3.59 -15.07 9.46
C HIS A 199 2.92 -13.78 8.98
N LEU A 200 3.66 -12.66 8.93
CA LEU A 200 3.12 -11.35 8.56
C LEU A 200 3.46 -10.99 7.11
N VAL A 201 2.50 -10.35 6.44
CA VAL A 201 2.68 -9.85 5.08
C VAL A 201 3.30 -8.45 5.14
N GLU A 202 4.46 -8.30 4.52
CA GLU A 202 5.19 -7.03 4.45
C GLU A 202 5.03 -6.33 3.11
N PHE A 203 4.91 -7.12 2.02
CA PHE A 203 4.77 -6.60 0.67
C PHE A 203 3.77 -7.42 -0.14
N VAL A 204 3.04 -6.70 -1.00
CA VAL A 204 2.21 -7.28 -2.06
C VAL A 204 2.57 -6.66 -3.40
N GLU A 205 2.41 -7.42 -4.49
CA GLU A 205 2.61 -6.89 -5.84
C GLU A 205 1.81 -7.66 -6.89
N LEU A 206 1.51 -7.02 -8.01
CA LEU A 206 1.16 -7.73 -9.23
C LEU A 206 2.44 -8.04 -10.01
N PRO A 207 2.53 -9.23 -10.66
CA PRO A 207 3.67 -9.57 -11.52
C PRO A 207 3.88 -8.53 -12.63
N ARG A 208 5.14 -8.34 -13.05
CA ARG A 208 5.51 -7.32 -14.04
C ARG A 208 4.90 -7.55 -15.42
N ASP A 209 4.61 -8.76 -15.79
CA ASP A 209 3.89 -9.12 -17.02
C ASP A 209 2.40 -8.74 -16.96
N VAL A 210 1.84 -8.60 -15.75
CA VAL A 210 0.46 -8.16 -15.52
C VAL A 210 0.39 -6.64 -15.38
N HIS A 211 1.31 -6.04 -14.60
CA HIS A 211 1.30 -4.61 -14.30
C HIS A 211 2.72 -4.04 -14.20
N PRO A 212 3.02 -2.86 -14.81
CA PRO A 212 4.38 -2.31 -14.83
C PRO A 212 4.95 -2.05 -13.43
N TYR A 213 4.13 -1.59 -12.49
CA TYR A 213 4.49 -1.38 -11.08
C TYR A 213 3.22 -1.26 -10.23
N TYR A 214 2.82 -2.31 -9.54
CA TYR A 214 1.71 -2.31 -8.59
C TYR A 214 2.21 -2.95 -7.31
N VAL A 215 2.78 -2.12 -6.43
CA VAL A 215 3.51 -2.56 -5.25
C VAL A 215 2.88 -1.95 -4.01
N GLY A 216 2.64 -2.77 -2.99
CA GLY A 216 2.21 -2.34 -1.66
C GLY A 216 3.21 -2.76 -0.59
N THR A 217 3.43 -1.91 0.39
CA THR A 217 4.19 -2.22 1.61
C THR A 217 3.39 -1.91 2.86
N GLN A 218 3.46 -2.79 3.86
CA GLN A 218 2.83 -2.55 5.17
C GLN A 218 3.63 -1.51 5.99
N ALA A 219 4.85 -1.25 5.58
CA ALA A 219 5.75 -0.30 6.22
C ALA A 219 5.51 1.16 5.79
N HIS A 220 6.33 2.04 6.37
CA HIS A 220 6.43 3.46 6.08
C HIS A 220 7.83 3.82 5.53
N PRO A 221 8.14 3.47 4.27
CA PRO A 221 9.44 3.70 3.65
C PRO A 221 9.78 5.19 3.50
N GLU A 222 8.78 6.07 3.50
CA GLU A 222 8.96 7.52 3.47
C GLU A 222 9.83 8.04 4.62
N PHE A 223 9.85 7.35 5.76
CA PHE A 223 10.68 7.74 6.90
C PHE A 223 12.16 7.43 6.72
N LEU A 224 12.51 6.53 5.79
CA LEU A 224 13.89 6.16 5.47
C LEU A 224 14.41 6.87 4.21
N SER A 225 13.57 7.52 3.44
CA SER A 225 13.97 8.28 2.25
C SER A 225 14.75 9.54 2.61
N ARG A 226 15.74 9.88 1.79
CA ARG A 226 16.54 11.12 1.90
C ARG A 226 16.79 11.67 0.50
N PRO A 227 16.98 13.00 0.32
CA PRO A 227 17.27 13.59 -0.98
C PRO A 227 18.51 12.99 -1.67
N THR A 228 19.54 12.66 -0.89
CA THR A 228 20.80 12.06 -1.37
C THR A 228 20.82 10.54 -1.38
N ARG A 229 19.78 9.90 -0.85
CA ARG A 229 19.58 8.45 -0.82
C ARG A 229 18.07 8.16 -0.88
N PRO A 230 17.48 8.34 -2.05
CA PRO A 230 16.05 8.07 -2.25
C PRO A 230 15.70 6.62 -1.90
N HIS A 231 14.52 6.44 -1.33
CA HIS A 231 14.09 5.10 -0.99
C HIS A 231 13.74 4.30 -2.25
N PRO A 232 14.16 3.02 -2.38
CA PRO A 232 14.02 2.23 -3.60
C PRO A 232 12.59 2.13 -4.15
N LEU A 233 11.58 2.02 -3.28
CA LEU A 233 10.18 1.92 -3.71
C LEU A 233 9.69 3.19 -4.41
N PHE A 234 10.09 4.37 -3.92
CA PHE A 234 9.73 5.64 -4.56
C PHE A 234 10.50 5.85 -5.86
N ALA A 235 11.79 5.52 -5.88
CA ALA A 235 12.60 5.55 -7.10
C ALA A 235 12.04 4.60 -8.17
N GLY A 236 11.67 3.37 -7.78
CA GLY A 236 11.05 2.38 -8.65
C GLY A 236 9.69 2.83 -9.22
N LEU A 237 8.85 3.48 -8.41
CA LEU A 237 7.59 4.07 -8.87
C LEU A 237 7.81 5.11 -9.97
N ILE A 238 8.73 6.06 -9.74
CA ILE A 238 9.04 7.11 -10.72
C ILE A 238 9.65 6.52 -11.99
N LYS A 239 10.58 5.56 -11.85
CA LYS A 239 11.15 4.84 -13.00
C LYS A 239 10.08 4.17 -13.85
N ALA A 240 9.13 3.49 -13.22
CA ALA A 240 8.02 2.84 -13.93
C ALA A 240 7.11 3.86 -14.64
N ALA A 241 6.82 5.01 -14.00
CA ALA A 241 6.06 6.09 -14.60
C ALA A 241 6.73 6.69 -15.86
N LEU A 242 8.05 6.85 -15.82
CA LEU A 242 8.81 7.34 -16.98
C LEU A 242 8.87 6.33 -18.12
N SER A 243 8.83 5.03 -17.82
CA SER A 243 8.88 3.95 -18.81
C SER A 243 7.53 3.65 -19.46
N ALA A 244 6.43 4.15 -18.89
CA ALA A 244 5.07 3.96 -19.41
C ALA A 244 4.67 5.05 -20.45
N LYS A 245 5.51 6.06 -20.65
CA LYS A 245 5.39 7.11 -21.67
C LYS A 245 6.09 6.67 -22.96
#